data_61edec2c7267bafd5c28fdd17e05e481
#
_entry.id   61edec2c7267bafd5c28fdd17e05e481
#
_cell.length_a   1.000
_cell.length_b   1.000
_cell.length_c   1.000
_cell.angle_alpha   90.00
_cell.angle_beta   90.00
_cell.angle_gamma   90.00
#
_symmetry.space_group_name_H-M   'P 1'
#
loop_
_entity.id
_entity.type
_entity.pdbx_description
1 polymer ?
#
loop_
_entity_poly.entity_id
_entity_poly.type
_entity_poly.pdbx_seq_one_letter_code
_entity_poly.pdbx_strand_id
1 'polypeptide(L)'
;TKRLESVNVKSTSDNRLNFRNTLFTSSAMKTCIGGVILYDETIRQEDNSKKIPEIISQNGTVPGIKVDTGAKVLANSSEEKITEGLDGLRERLKDYYNLGARFTKWRGVYSIADKYPSKLAISSNAHALARYAALVQEAGMVPIIEPEVLMDGSHSAEICYTKTSEVIKKCYEELISFKIDLEGTILKPNMILPGTNSDQKISSTEIAELTLKCLKESVPNEVSGIAFLSGGQTEIQATENLNQINLMNKSNFIFTYSYGRALQQSALKHWSKNINDTTGTQDVFNHRAKMCTLAAKGEWTNNLEKN
;
A
#
# COMPACT_ATOMS: atom_id res chain seq x y z
N THR A 1 9.25 8.89 10.47
CA THR A 1 10.52 9.45 10.95
C THR A 1 11.53 9.50 9.81
N LYS A 2 11.99 8.38 9.27
CA LYS A 2 13.01 8.32 8.21
C LYS A 2 12.66 9.16 6.95
N ARG A 3 11.39 9.38 6.63
CA ARG A 3 10.99 10.16 5.44
C ARG A 3 11.31 11.65 5.56
N LEU A 4 10.99 12.29 6.70
CA LEU A 4 11.33 13.69 6.91
C LEU A 4 12.85 13.90 7.00
N GLU A 5 13.52 12.97 7.66
CA GLU A 5 14.99 12.95 7.76
C GLU A 5 15.65 12.84 6.38
N SER A 6 15.10 12.07 5.44
CA SER A 6 15.63 11.95 4.07
C SER A 6 15.54 13.24 3.24
N VAL A 7 14.80 14.23 3.70
CA VAL A 7 14.70 15.57 3.11
C VAL A 7 15.23 16.67 4.07
N ASN A 8 16.06 16.27 5.03
CA ASN A 8 16.72 17.13 6.01
C ASN A 8 15.76 17.95 6.91
N VAL A 9 14.55 17.43 7.15
CA VAL A 9 13.59 18.02 8.08
C VAL A 9 13.50 17.16 9.34
N LYS A 10 13.63 17.81 10.52
CA LYS A 10 13.52 17.13 11.82
C LYS A 10 12.13 16.48 11.96
N SER A 11 12.09 15.21 12.30
CA SER A 11 10.84 14.45 12.45
C SER A 11 10.19 14.67 13.82
N THR A 12 9.70 15.90 14.06
CA THR A 12 8.86 16.21 15.23
C THR A 12 7.41 15.80 14.97
N SER A 13 6.58 15.70 16.01
CA SER A 13 5.14 15.49 15.89
C SER A 13 4.48 16.56 15.02
N ASP A 14 4.84 17.82 15.25
CA ASP A 14 4.27 18.98 14.57
C ASP A 14 4.63 18.98 13.07
N ASN A 15 5.88 18.72 12.72
CA ASN A 15 6.31 18.63 11.33
C ASN A 15 5.61 17.46 10.61
N ARG A 16 5.43 16.32 11.29
CA ARG A 16 4.67 15.21 10.72
C ARG A 16 3.20 15.56 10.51
N LEU A 17 2.59 16.24 11.48
CA LEU A 17 1.20 16.71 11.37
C LEU A 17 1.05 17.74 10.26
N ASN A 18 1.91 18.76 10.24
CA ASN A 18 1.89 19.82 9.23
C ASN A 18 1.94 19.24 7.81
N PHE A 19 2.93 18.39 7.52
CA PHE A 19 3.02 17.76 6.19
C PHE A 19 1.78 16.94 5.85
N ARG A 20 1.32 16.08 6.76
CA ARG A 20 0.15 15.22 6.54
C ARG A 20 -1.12 16.03 6.33
N ASN A 21 -1.35 17.04 7.17
CA ASN A 21 -2.53 17.88 7.07
C ASN A 21 -2.54 18.74 5.79
N THR A 22 -1.37 19.18 5.33
CA THR A 22 -1.24 19.80 4.00
C THR A 22 -1.79 18.90 2.90
N LEU A 23 -1.50 17.59 2.94
CA LEU A 23 -2.06 16.65 1.97
C LEU A 23 -3.55 16.39 2.20
N PHE A 24 -3.99 16.22 3.45
CA PHE A 24 -5.40 15.89 3.78
C PHE A 24 -6.39 16.99 3.45
N THR A 25 -5.93 18.24 3.36
CA THR A 25 -6.75 19.40 3.01
C THR A 25 -6.67 19.77 1.52
N SER A 26 -5.92 19.00 0.72
CA SER A 26 -5.76 19.25 -0.72
C SER A 26 -7.01 18.86 -1.53
N SER A 27 -7.17 19.44 -2.71
CA SER A 27 -8.29 19.15 -3.61
C SER A 27 -8.28 17.70 -4.13
N ALA A 28 -7.09 17.07 -4.22
CA ALA A 28 -6.94 15.66 -4.62
C ALA A 28 -7.70 14.70 -3.71
N MET A 29 -7.91 15.06 -2.43
CA MET A 29 -8.67 14.23 -1.50
C MET A 29 -10.11 14.00 -1.97
N LYS A 30 -10.72 14.96 -2.62
CA LYS A 30 -12.09 14.87 -3.14
C LYS A 30 -12.22 14.08 -4.43
N THR A 31 -11.17 14.06 -5.25
CA THR A 31 -11.26 13.62 -6.64
C THR A 31 -10.38 12.43 -6.99
N CYS A 32 -9.32 12.19 -6.20
CA CYS A 32 -8.29 11.20 -6.53
C CYS A 32 -8.06 10.16 -5.42
N ILE A 33 -8.40 10.48 -4.17
CA ILE A 33 -8.04 9.66 -3.02
C ILE A 33 -9.29 9.05 -2.38
N GLY A 34 -9.49 7.76 -2.54
CA GLY A 34 -10.62 7.03 -1.96
C GLY A 34 -10.45 6.75 -0.44
N GLY A 35 -9.21 6.56 0.01
CA GLY A 35 -8.91 6.26 1.41
C GLY A 35 -7.50 6.64 1.83
N VAL A 36 -7.30 6.86 3.12
CA VAL A 36 -6.00 7.19 3.72
C VAL A 36 -5.67 6.20 4.84
N ILE A 37 -4.49 5.57 4.75
CA ILE A 37 -3.98 4.68 5.80
C ILE A 37 -3.17 5.52 6.80
N LEU A 38 -3.74 5.75 7.97
CA LEU A 38 -3.13 6.51 9.05
C LEU A 38 -2.20 5.63 9.91
N TYR A 39 -1.36 6.28 10.71
CA TYR A 39 -0.67 5.69 11.86
C TYR A 39 -1.45 6.02 13.15
N ASP A 40 -1.21 5.25 14.22
CA ASP A 40 -1.83 5.47 15.53
C ASP A 40 -1.65 6.90 16.05
N GLU A 41 -0.45 7.48 15.89
CA GLU A 41 -0.21 8.89 16.20
C GLU A 41 -1.20 9.81 15.45
N THR A 42 -1.33 9.63 14.13
CA THR A 42 -2.06 10.56 13.28
C THR A 42 -3.57 10.47 13.46
N ILE A 43 -4.11 9.28 13.68
CA ILE A 43 -5.56 9.11 13.89
C ILE A 43 -6.04 9.78 15.18
N ARG A 44 -5.12 10.02 16.14
CA ARG A 44 -5.40 10.68 17.43
C ARG A 44 -5.07 12.17 17.42
N GLN A 45 -4.43 12.68 16.37
CA GLN A 45 -4.07 14.10 16.25
C GLN A 45 -5.26 14.96 15.84
N GLU A 46 -5.16 16.24 16.16
CA GLU A 46 -6.14 17.27 15.82
C GLU A 46 -5.42 18.44 15.15
N ASP A 47 -6.13 19.13 14.26
CA ASP A 47 -5.74 20.42 13.72
C ASP A 47 -6.90 21.40 13.86
N ASN A 48 -6.65 22.59 14.45
CA ASN A 48 -7.66 23.60 14.71
C ASN A 48 -8.94 23.04 15.41
N SER A 49 -8.75 22.20 16.44
CA SER A 49 -9.82 21.53 17.21
C SER A 49 -10.66 20.54 16.41
N LYS A 50 -10.23 20.13 15.21
CA LYS A 50 -10.85 19.06 14.43
C LYS A 50 -9.95 17.83 14.41
N LYS A 51 -10.52 16.66 14.64
CA LYS A 51 -9.78 15.39 14.55
C LYS A 51 -9.38 15.10 13.11
N ILE A 52 -8.19 14.56 12.90
CA ILE A 52 -7.69 14.22 11.55
C ILE A 52 -8.64 13.31 10.78
N PRO A 53 -9.27 12.26 11.36
CA PRO A 53 -10.27 11.46 10.64
C PRO A 53 -11.49 12.27 10.16
N GLU A 54 -11.91 13.28 10.93
CA GLU A 54 -13.01 14.17 10.54
C GLU A 54 -12.62 15.04 9.33
N ILE A 55 -11.40 15.62 9.34
CA ILE A 55 -10.87 16.41 8.22
C ILE A 55 -10.84 15.57 6.94
N ILE A 56 -10.37 14.32 7.02
CA ILE A 56 -10.32 13.37 5.90
C ILE A 56 -11.74 13.07 5.38
N SER A 57 -12.66 12.74 6.29
CA SER A 57 -14.04 12.39 5.92
C SER A 57 -14.81 13.57 5.31
N GLN A 58 -14.61 14.80 5.80
CA GLN A 58 -15.21 16.01 5.24
C GLN A 58 -14.77 16.29 3.80
N ASN A 59 -13.60 15.78 3.41
CA ASN A 59 -13.11 15.84 2.04
C ASN A 59 -13.55 14.65 1.16
N GLY A 60 -14.46 13.79 1.66
CA GLY A 60 -15.02 12.67 0.88
C GLY A 60 -14.11 11.44 0.84
N THR A 61 -13.05 11.41 1.62
CA THR A 61 -12.08 10.30 1.69
C THR A 61 -12.32 9.45 2.94
N VAL A 62 -12.14 8.14 2.85
CA VAL A 62 -12.35 7.21 3.98
C VAL A 62 -11.08 7.12 4.83
N PRO A 63 -11.16 7.37 6.17
CA PRO A 63 -10.05 7.09 7.07
C PRO A 63 -9.82 5.60 7.26
N GLY A 64 -8.57 5.18 7.25
CA GLY A 64 -8.13 3.84 7.58
C GLY A 64 -6.89 3.86 8.47
N ILE A 65 -6.45 2.70 8.92
CA ILE A 65 -5.38 2.59 9.91
C ILE A 65 -4.45 1.40 9.66
N LYS A 66 -3.14 1.64 9.76
CA LYS A 66 -2.15 0.56 9.85
C LYS A 66 -2.17 -0.03 11.25
N VAL A 67 -2.50 -1.32 11.36
CA VAL A 67 -2.67 -1.99 12.67
C VAL A 67 -1.55 -2.95 13.03
N ASP A 68 -0.69 -3.33 12.08
CA ASP A 68 0.52 -4.12 12.39
C ASP A 68 1.53 -3.26 13.18
N THR A 69 2.29 -3.89 14.06
CA THR A 69 3.36 -3.27 14.87
C THR A 69 4.74 -3.36 14.22
N GLY A 70 4.80 -3.86 12.99
CA GLY A 70 6.00 -3.95 12.16
C GLY A 70 6.55 -5.36 12.02
N ALA A 71 7.38 -5.51 10.99
CA ALA A 71 8.08 -6.76 10.70
C ALA A 71 9.30 -6.92 11.62
N LYS A 72 9.40 -8.07 12.29
CA LYS A 72 10.51 -8.49 13.17
C LYS A 72 11.25 -9.67 12.55
N VAL A 73 12.40 -9.99 13.06
CA VAL A 73 13.11 -11.21 12.65
C VAL A 73 12.28 -12.43 13.02
N LEU A 74 12.06 -13.32 12.08
CA LEU A 74 11.39 -14.60 12.33
C LEU A 74 12.30 -15.46 13.19
N ALA A 75 11.79 -15.94 14.32
CA ALA A 75 12.54 -16.82 15.21
C ALA A 75 13.04 -18.06 14.43
N ASN A 76 14.28 -18.45 14.65
CA ASN A 76 14.99 -19.51 13.94
C ASN A 76 15.27 -19.23 12.45
N SER A 77 15.08 -17.98 11.98
CA SER A 77 15.51 -17.53 10.66
C SER A 77 16.16 -16.15 10.79
N SER A 78 17.45 -16.02 10.40
CA SER A 78 18.19 -14.76 10.57
C SER A 78 17.81 -13.68 9.56
N GLU A 79 17.21 -14.03 8.44
CA GLU A 79 17.01 -13.13 7.29
C GLU A 79 15.53 -12.88 6.98
N GLU A 80 14.65 -13.76 7.45
CA GLU A 80 13.21 -13.64 7.17
C GLU A 80 12.49 -12.84 8.27
N LYS A 81 11.33 -12.36 7.94
CA LYS A 81 10.52 -11.52 8.83
C LYS A 81 9.16 -12.17 9.12
N ILE A 82 8.68 -11.91 10.33
CA ILE A 82 7.28 -12.11 10.75
C ILE A 82 6.72 -10.76 11.14
N THR A 83 5.50 -10.47 10.74
CA THR A 83 4.82 -9.24 11.15
C THR A 83 4.04 -9.48 12.42
N GLU A 84 4.27 -8.64 13.42
CA GLU A 84 3.64 -8.70 14.74
C GLU A 84 2.48 -7.69 14.86
N GLY A 85 1.67 -7.84 15.93
CA GLY A 85 0.59 -6.90 16.26
C GLY A 85 -0.79 -7.55 16.45
N LEU A 86 -0.88 -8.90 16.53
CA LEU A 86 -2.15 -9.58 16.79
C LEU A 86 -2.58 -9.48 18.26
N ASP A 87 -1.63 -9.40 19.19
CA ASP A 87 -1.94 -9.27 20.61
C ASP A 87 -2.64 -7.95 20.90
N GLY A 88 -3.79 -8.02 21.58
CA GLY A 88 -4.65 -6.86 21.87
C GLY A 88 -5.24 -6.19 20.61
N LEU A 89 -5.24 -6.85 19.45
CA LEU A 89 -5.74 -6.25 18.21
C LEU A 89 -7.24 -6.00 18.26
N ARG A 90 -8.03 -6.90 18.88
CA ARG A 90 -9.49 -6.75 18.97
C ARG A 90 -9.89 -5.45 19.69
N GLU A 91 -9.22 -5.13 20.79
CA GLU A 91 -9.46 -3.93 21.58
C GLU A 91 -9.02 -2.68 20.79
N ARG A 92 -7.87 -2.71 20.13
CA ARG A 92 -7.38 -1.63 19.29
C ARG A 92 -8.29 -1.36 18.09
N LEU A 93 -8.87 -2.39 17.47
CA LEU A 93 -9.80 -2.23 16.35
C LEU A 93 -11.09 -1.52 16.78
N LYS A 94 -11.63 -1.85 17.95
CA LYS A 94 -12.78 -1.14 18.52
C LYS A 94 -12.48 0.34 18.76
N ASP A 95 -11.30 0.65 19.29
CA ASP A 95 -10.87 2.02 19.51
C ASP A 95 -10.70 2.77 18.18
N TYR A 96 -10.04 2.19 17.19
CA TYR A 96 -9.86 2.80 15.87
C TYR A 96 -11.18 3.01 15.12
N TYR A 97 -12.12 2.07 15.24
CA TYR A 97 -13.46 2.25 14.67
C TYR A 97 -14.16 3.47 15.27
N ASN A 98 -14.09 3.62 16.59
CA ASN A 98 -14.66 4.77 17.31
C ASN A 98 -13.96 6.10 16.96
N LEU A 99 -12.67 6.06 16.62
CA LEU A 99 -11.91 7.21 16.12
C LEU A 99 -12.21 7.55 14.65
N GLY A 100 -13.03 6.76 13.96
CA GLY A 100 -13.46 7.03 12.58
C GLY A 100 -12.86 6.14 11.51
N ALA A 101 -11.95 5.21 11.81
CA ALA A 101 -11.44 4.27 10.83
C ALA A 101 -12.54 3.33 10.31
N ARG A 102 -12.51 3.01 9.01
CA ARG A 102 -13.44 2.10 8.35
C ARG A 102 -12.74 0.97 7.60
N PHE A 103 -11.44 1.05 7.43
CA PHE A 103 -10.62 -0.01 6.91
C PHE A 103 -9.26 -0.04 7.60
N THR A 104 -8.57 -1.14 7.46
CA THR A 104 -7.27 -1.34 8.10
C THR A 104 -6.26 -1.87 7.09
N LYS A 105 -4.97 -1.86 7.46
CA LYS A 105 -3.91 -2.43 6.65
C LYS A 105 -2.92 -3.21 7.53
N TRP A 106 -2.52 -4.40 7.06
CA TRP A 106 -1.48 -5.22 7.64
C TRP A 106 -0.53 -5.71 6.54
N ARG A 107 0.77 -5.49 6.74
CA ARG A 107 1.81 -5.82 5.77
C ARG A 107 2.64 -7.01 6.23
N GLY A 108 2.62 -8.11 5.48
CA GLY A 108 3.62 -9.16 5.52
C GLY A 108 4.71 -8.88 4.49
N VAL A 109 5.98 -9.18 4.79
CA VAL A 109 7.10 -8.95 3.87
C VAL A 109 7.90 -10.21 3.66
N TYR A 110 8.31 -10.43 2.41
CA TYR A 110 9.04 -11.62 1.97
C TYR A 110 10.23 -11.20 1.10
N SER A 111 11.44 -11.58 1.51
CA SER A 111 12.65 -11.36 0.71
C SER A 111 12.86 -12.51 -0.27
N ILE A 112 13.38 -12.23 -1.45
CA ILE A 112 13.81 -13.24 -2.43
C ILE A 112 15.32 -13.43 -2.31
N ALA A 113 15.74 -14.68 -2.05
CA ALA A 113 17.11 -15.16 -2.12
C ALA A 113 17.08 -16.66 -2.41
N ASP A 114 18.24 -17.33 -2.52
CA ASP A 114 18.34 -18.74 -2.93
C ASP A 114 17.36 -19.69 -2.20
N LYS A 115 17.19 -19.48 -0.87
CA LYS A 115 16.33 -20.30 -0.01
C LYS A 115 15.07 -19.58 0.48
N TYR A 116 14.86 -18.35 0.07
CA TYR A 116 13.80 -17.49 0.59
C TYR A 116 12.84 -16.99 -0.52
N PRO A 117 11.58 -16.71 -0.18
CA PRO A 117 10.97 -16.97 1.12
C PRO A 117 10.83 -18.48 1.40
N SER A 118 11.04 -18.88 2.65
CA SER A 118 10.83 -20.26 3.09
C SER A 118 9.34 -20.55 3.28
N LYS A 119 8.99 -21.84 3.24
CA LYS A 119 7.60 -22.28 3.55
C LYS A 119 7.16 -21.84 4.95
N LEU A 120 8.09 -21.79 5.92
CA LEU A 120 7.81 -21.32 7.27
C LEU A 120 7.41 -19.84 7.27
N ALA A 121 8.18 -18.97 6.64
CA ALA A 121 7.89 -17.54 6.57
C ALA A 121 6.59 -17.27 5.83
N ILE A 122 6.35 -17.96 4.71
CA ILE A 122 5.12 -17.84 3.91
C ILE A 122 3.91 -18.24 4.76
N SER A 123 3.93 -19.44 5.37
CA SER A 123 2.80 -19.94 6.16
C SER A 123 2.53 -19.09 7.41
N SER A 124 3.58 -18.69 8.12
CA SER A 124 3.42 -17.90 9.36
C SER A 124 2.82 -16.51 9.10
N ASN A 125 3.28 -15.80 8.04
CA ASN A 125 2.71 -14.51 7.70
C ASN A 125 1.31 -14.64 7.07
N ALA A 126 1.04 -15.67 6.26
CA ALA A 126 -0.28 -15.94 5.71
C ALA A 126 -1.31 -16.19 6.81
N HIS A 127 -0.95 -17.03 7.81
CA HIS A 127 -1.77 -17.27 8.98
C HIS A 127 -2.02 -16.00 9.80
N ALA A 128 -1.00 -15.16 10.00
CA ALA A 128 -1.15 -13.88 10.68
C ALA A 128 -2.10 -12.93 9.92
N LEU A 129 -2.01 -12.86 8.58
CA LEU A 129 -2.89 -12.08 7.72
C LEU A 129 -4.35 -12.56 7.82
N ALA A 130 -4.59 -13.88 7.87
CA ALA A 130 -5.94 -14.41 8.00
C ALA A 130 -6.55 -14.13 9.38
N ARG A 131 -5.79 -14.29 10.47
CA ARG A 131 -6.22 -13.92 11.83
C ARG A 131 -6.53 -12.43 11.94
N TYR A 132 -5.66 -11.59 11.37
CA TYR A 132 -5.88 -10.16 11.29
C TYR A 132 -7.19 -9.83 10.55
N ALA A 133 -7.40 -10.42 9.35
CA ALA A 133 -8.59 -10.17 8.55
C ALA A 133 -9.89 -10.54 9.29
N ALA A 134 -9.89 -11.69 9.99
CA ALA A 134 -11.03 -12.13 10.79
C ALA A 134 -11.40 -11.11 11.88
N LEU A 135 -10.42 -10.63 12.63
CA LEU A 135 -10.63 -9.61 13.67
C LEU A 135 -11.14 -8.29 13.09
N VAL A 136 -10.66 -7.90 11.91
CA VAL A 136 -11.06 -6.67 11.24
C VAL A 136 -12.51 -6.75 10.76
N GLN A 137 -12.92 -7.86 10.14
CA GLN A 137 -14.31 -8.06 9.72
C GLN A 137 -15.24 -8.18 10.91
N GLU A 138 -14.83 -8.84 11.99
CA GLU A 138 -15.58 -8.84 13.28
C GLU A 138 -15.83 -7.43 13.80
N ALA A 139 -14.86 -6.52 13.63
CA ALA A 139 -14.97 -5.12 14.02
C ALA A 139 -15.77 -4.25 13.03
N GLY A 140 -16.35 -4.80 11.97
CA GLY A 140 -17.12 -4.08 10.95
C GLY A 140 -16.27 -3.19 10.03
N MET A 141 -15.00 -3.55 9.82
CA MET A 141 -14.07 -2.83 8.94
C MET A 141 -13.57 -3.72 7.80
N VAL A 142 -13.05 -3.08 6.75
CA VAL A 142 -12.46 -3.76 5.60
C VAL A 142 -10.96 -3.99 5.82
N PRO A 143 -10.46 -5.24 5.76
CA PRO A 143 -9.03 -5.52 5.81
C PRO A 143 -8.36 -5.33 4.46
N ILE A 144 -7.27 -4.57 4.41
CA ILE A 144 -6.31 -4.58 3.30
C ILE A 144 -5.24 -5.61 3.63
N ILE A 145 -5.17 -6.65 2.81
CA ILE A 145 -4.21 -7.75 2.89
C ILE A 145 -2.99 -7.38 2.06
N GLU A 146 -1.84 -7.13 2.72
CA GLU A 146 -0.62 -6.68 2.03
C GLU A 146 0.51 -7.72 2.14
N PRO A 147 0.48 -8.81 1.33
CA PRO A 147 1.59 -9.75 1.22
C PRO A 147 2.61 -9.23 0.21
N GLU A 148 3.63 -8.51 0.67
CA GLU A 148 4.61 -7.88 -0.20
C GLU A 148 5.85 -8.74 -0.38
N VAL A 149 6.09 -9.19 -1.62
CA VAL A 149 7.38 -9.73 -2.04
C VAL A 149 8.29 -8.56 -2.40
N LEU A 150 9.40 -8.43 -1.68
CA LEU A 150 10.31 -7.28 -1.80
C LEU A 150 11.06 -7.31 -3.12
N MET A 151 11.29 -6.11 -3.66
CA MET A 151 12.08 -5.92 -4.89
C MET A 151 13.59 -5.86 -4.63
N ASP A 152 14.02 -5.91 -3.38
CA ASP A 152 15.43 -5.91 -3.04
C ASP A 152 16.09 -7.19 -3.55
N GLY A 153 17.24 -7.08 -4.21
CA GLY A 153 18.00 -8.21 -4.75
C GLY A 153 18.17 -8.18 -6.26
N SER A 154 18.72 -9.27 -6.82
CA SER A 154 19.08 -9.42 -8.24
C SER A 154 18.23 -10.46 -8.98
N HIS A 155 17.08 -10.85 -8.40
CA HIS A 155 16.20 -11.84 -9.01
C HIS A 155 15.57 -11.35 -10.33
N SER A 156 15.22 -12.29 -11.19
CA SER A 156 14.47 -12.01 -12.42
C SER A 156 12.98 -11.80 -12.16
N ALA A 157 12.28 -11.24 -13.15
CA ALA A 157 10.82 -11.08 -13.09
C ALA A 157 10.09 -12.43 -12.97
N GLU A 158 10.63 -13.51 -13.57
CA GLU A 158 10.07 -14.87 -13.49
C GLU A 158 10.17 -15.44 -12.05
N ILE A 159 11.28 -15.17 -11.37
CA ILE A 159 11.44 -15.54 -9.95
C ILE A 159 10.46 -14.73 -9.09
N CYS A 160 10.35 -13.42 -9.32
CA CYS A 160 9.37 -12.58 -8.66
C CYS A 160 7.93 -13.10 -8.86
N TYR A 161 7.57 -13.45 -10.10
CA TYR A 161 6.29 -14.05 -10.44
C TYR A 161 6.03 -15.35 -9.65
N THR A 162 6.98 -16.25 -9.65
CA THR A 162 6.86 -17.54 -8.98
C THR A 162 6.65 -17.36 -7.47
N LYS A 163 7.47 -16.51 -6.83
CA LYS A 163 7.41 -16.26 -5.40
C LYS A 163 6.16 -15.47 -5.00
N THR A 164 5.76 -14.49 -5.79
CA THR A 164 4.52 -13.73 -5.54
C THR A 164 3.29 -14.63 -5.67
N SER A 165 3.24 -15.51 -6.69
CA SER A 165 2.15 -16.47 -6.83
C SER A 165 2.07 -17.46 -5.65
N GLU A 166 3.22 -17.98 -5.19
CA GLU A 166 3.28 -18.88 -4.03
C GLU A 166 2.75 -18.20 -2.76
N VAL A 167 3.19 -16.98 -2.51
CA VAL A 167 2.80 -16.18 -1.33
C VAL A 167 1.32 -15.84 -1.36
N ILE A 168 0.79 -15.35 -2.49
CA ILE A 168 -0.62 -14.97 -2.62
C ILE A 168 -1.53 -16.19 -2.48
N LYS A 169 -1.21 -17.31 -3.14
CA LYS A 169 -1.98 -18.56 -3.02
C LYS A 169 -2.07 -19.01 -1.57
N LYS A 170 -0.94 -19.01 -0.85
CA LYS A 170 -0.94 -19.39 0.56
C LYS A 170 -1.75 -18.43 1.43
N CYS A 171 -1.71 -17.12 1.15
CA CYS A 171 -2.55 -16.15 1.85
C CYS A 171 -4.05 -16.47 1.67
N TYR A 172 -4.48 -16.76 0.44
CA TYR A 172 -5.90 -17.08 0.20
C TYR A 172 -6.32 -18.45 0.75
N GLU A 173 -5.45 -19.44 0.75
CA GLU A 173 -5.71 -20.71 1.47
C GLU A 173 -6.03 -20.45 2.95
N GLU A 174 -5.23 -19.62 3.63
CA GLU A 174 -5.47 -19.27 5.04
C GLU A 174 -6.73 -18.41 5.21
N LEU A 175 -6.95 -17.40 4.36
CA LEU A 175 -8.16 -16.57 4.41
C LEU A 175 -9.44 -17.39 4.25
N ILE A 176 -9.48 -18.32 3.31
CA ILE A 176 -10.60 -19.23 3.09
C ILE A 176 -10.78 -20.15 4.30
N SER A 177 -9.70 -20.71 4.85
CA SER A 177 -9.73 -21.55 6.06
C SER A 177 -10.33 -20.82 7.26
N PHE A 178 -10.07 -19.51 7.38
CA PHE A 178 -10.65 -18.62 8.40
C PHE A 178 -12.05 -18.12 8.04
N LYS A 179 -12.63 -18.55 6.92
CA LYS A 179 -13.96 -18.15 6.45
C LYS A 179 -14.11 -16.63 6.30
N ILE A 180 -13.05 -15.99 5.82
CA ILE A 180 -13.07 -14.54 5.53
C ILE A 180 -14.03 -14.30 4.37
N ASP A 181 -14.88 -13.30 4.49
CA ASP A 181 -15.66 -12.74 3.38
C ASP A 181 -14.69 -12.04 2.41
N LEU A 182 -14.38 -12.70 1.28
CA LEU A 182 -13.39 -12.21 0.32
C LEU A 182 -13.87 -10.99 -0.44
N GLU A 183 -15.17 -10.84 -0.68
CA GLU A 183 -15.75 -9.63 -1.29
C GLU A 183 -15.54 -8.40 -0.41
N GLY A 184 -15.48 -8.60 0.91
CA GLY A 184 -15.18 -7.57 1.90
C GLY A 184 -13.69 -7.33 2.14
N THR A 185 -12.78 -7.73 1.23
CA THR A 185 -11.33 -7.53 1.36
C THR A 185 -10.75 -6.72 0.21
N ILE A 186 -9.58 -6.12 0.44
CA ILE A 186 -8.74 -5.52 -0.60
C ILE A 186 -7.38 -6.19 -0.56
N LEU A 187 -6.89 -6.67 -1.71
CA LEU A 187 -5.52 -7.15 -1.84
C LEU A 187 -4.59 -5.98 -2.16
N LYS A 188 -3.45 -5.92 -1.48
CA LYS A 188 -2.40 -4.94 -1.77
C LYS A 188 -1.07 -5.63 -2.11
N PRO A 189 -0.89 -6.10 -3.35
CA PRO A 189 0.30 -6.81 -3.78
C PRO A 189 1.36 -5.88 -4.37
N ASN A 190 2.59 -6.41 -4.54
CA ASN A 190 3.56 -5.86 -5.48
C ASN A 190 3.14 -6.16 -6.94
N MET A 191 3.65 -5.37 -7.87
CA MET A 191 3.69 -5.74 -9.29
C MET A 191 4.83 -6.72 -9.52
N ILE A 192 4.80 -7.47 -10.61
CA ILE A 192 5.87 -8.42 -10.97
C ILE A 192 6.98 -7.66 -11.69
N LEU A 193 8.10 -7.54 -11.01
CA LEU A 193 9.26 -6.77 -11.44
C LEU A 193 10.57 -7.55 -11.19
N PRO A 194 11.62 -7.35 -11.97
CA PRO A 194 12.95 -7.81 -11.58
C PRO A 194 13.44 -7.07 -10.34
N GLY A 195 14.36 -7.67 -9.62
CA GLY A 195 14.99 -7.07 -8.44
C GLY A 195 15.70 -5.76 -8.78
N THR A 196 15.83 -4.88 -7.79
CA THR A 196 16.44 -3.55 -7.97
C THR A 196 17.91 -3.58 -8.41
N ASN A 197 18.61 -4.70 -8.14
CA ASN A 197 20.00 -4.94 -8.53
C ASN A 197 20.10 -5.92 -9.72
N SER A 198 18.97 -6.23 -10.39
CA SER A 198 18.96 -7.10 -11.56
C SER A 198 19.38 -6.33 -12.82
N ASP A 199 20.14 -6.99 -13.69
CA ASP A 199 20.48 -6.47 -15.01
C ASP A 199 19.33 -6.63 -16.02
N GLN A 200 18.28 -7.40 -15.66
CA GLN A 200 17.11 -7.61 -16.51
C GLN A 200 16.35 -6.31 -16.73
N LYS A 201 16.13 -5.98 -18.00
CA LYS A 201 15.27 -4.86 -18.42
C LYS A 201 14.01 -5.44 -19.06
N ILE A 202 12.86 -5.07 -18.52
CA ILE A 202 11.55 -5.44 -19.07
C ILE A 202 10.69 -4.19 -19.24
N SER A 203 9.83 -4.22 -20.25
CA SER A 203 8.92 -3.11 -20.56
C SER A 203 7.73 -3.08 -19.59
N SER A 204 7.02 -1.94 -19.52
CA SER A 204 5.76 -1.83 -18.79
C SER A 204 4.69 -2.81 -19.30
N THR A 205 4.73 -3.16 -20.57
CA THR A 205 3.85 -4.20 -21.17
C THR A 205 4.15 -5.58 -20.59
N GLU A 206 5.41 -5.99 -20.53
CA GLU A 206 5.82 -7.27 -19.94
C GLU A 206 5.51 -7.34 -18.43
N ILE A 207 5.72 -6.22 -17.72
CA ILE A 207 5.34 -6.10 -16.29
C ILE A 207 3.84 -6.32 -16.13
N ALA A 208 3.04 -5.69 -16.98
CA ALA A 208 1.58 -5.82 -16.94
C ALA A 208 1.13 -7.26 -17.26
N GLU A 209 1.69 -7.89 -18.28
CA GLU A 209 1.40 -9.29 -18.65
C GLU A 209 1.67 -10.25 -17.49
N LEU A 210 2.89 -10.18 -16.93
CA LEU A 210 3.28 -11.05 -15.81
C LEU A 210 2.44 -10.77 -14.55
N THR A 211 2.15 -9.51 -14.25
CA THR A 211 1.35 -9.13 -13.08
C THR A 211 -0.10 -9.61 -13.23
N LEU A 212 -0.73 -9.38 -14.37
CA LEU A 212 -2.11 -9.84 -14.63
C LEU A 212 -2.20 -11.36 -14.61
N LYS A 213 -1.22 -12.06 -15.19
CA LYS A 213 -1.15 -13.53 -15.16
C LYS A 213 -1.04 -14.05 -13.72
N CYS A 214 -0.12 -13.47 -12.93
CA CYS A 214 0.09 -13.83 -11.53
C CYS A 214 -1.21 -13.69 -10.73
N LEU A 215 -1.89 -12.55 -10.85
CA LEU A 215 -3.10 -12.26 -10.10
C LEU A 215 -4.27 -13.14 -10.55
N LYS A 216 -4.44 -13.37 -11.84
CA LYS A 216 -5.47 -14.27 -12.39
C LYS A 216 -5.32 -15.72 -11.87
N GLU A 217 -4.09 -16.20 -11.70
CA GLU A 217 -3.81 -17.57 -11.26
C GLU A 217 -3.79 -17.74 -9.73
N SER A 218 -3.73 -16.63 -8.98
CA SER A 218 -3.47 -16.68 -7.54
C SER A 218 -4.54 -16.02 -6.67
N VAL A 219 -5.40 -15.18 -7.25
CA VAL A 219 -6.43 -14.42 -6.52
C VAL A 219 -7.81 -14.96 -6.86
N PRO A 220 -8.65 -15.29 -5.86
CA PRO A 220 -10.05 -15.66 -6.07
C PRO A 220 -10.84 -14.55 -6.76
N ASN A 221 -11.81 -14.93 -7.62
CA ASN A 221 -12.61 -13.97 -8.39
C ASN A 221 -13.53 -13.09 -7.53
N GLU A 222 -13.80 -13.51 -6.31
CA GLU A 222 -14.63 -12.80 -5.33
C GLU A 222 -13.95 -11.53 -4.78
N VAL A 223 -12.64 -11.41 -4.91
CA VAL A 223 -11.89 -10.24 -4.44
C VAL A 223 -12.17 -9.04 -5.33
N SER A 224 -12.87 -8.05 -4.79
CA SER A 224 -13.37 -6.91 -5.58
C SER A 224 -12.31 -5.91 -5.98
N GLY A 225 -11.31 -5.68 -5.13
CA GLY A 225 -10.34 -4.59 -5.30
C GLY A 225 -8.89 -5.01 -5.07
N ILE A 226 -8.01 -4.57 -5.97
CA ILE A 226 -6.57 -4.79 -5.89
C ILE A 226 -5.87 -3.43 -5.98
N ALA A 227 -5.24 -3.02 -4.88
CA ALA A 227 -4.57 -1.73 -4.75
C ALA A 227 -3.04 -1.95 -4.69
N PHE A 228 -2.33 -1.76 -5.80
CA PHE A 228 -0.89 -2.01 -5.85
C PHE A 228 -0.09 -1.12 -4.90
N LEU A 229 0.94 -1.69 -4.28
CA LEU A 229 2.02 -0.92 -3.68
C LEU A 229 3.03 -0.47 -4.77
N SER A 230 3.83 0.56 -4.48
CA SER A 230 4.81 1.05 -5.45
C SER A 230 6.17 0.32 -5.42
N GLY A 231 6.52 -0.34 -4.32
CA GLY A 231 7.63 -1.28 -4.19
C GLY A 231 8.99 -0.80 -4.70
N GLY A 232 9.41 0.41 -4.39
CA GLY A 232 10.71 0.92 -4.86
C GLY A 232 10.72 1.53 -6.26
N GLN A 233 9.65 1.43 -7.02
CA GLN A 233 9.49 2.13 -8.30
C GLN A 233 9.48 3.65 -8.10
N THR A 234 9.96 4.39 -9.10
CA THR A 234 9.77 5.84 -9.15
C THR A 234 8.29 6.20 -9.30
N GLU A 235 7.93 7.47 -9.07
CA GLU A 235 6.57 7.98 -9.24
C GLU A 235 6.03 7.69 -10.66
N ILE A 236 6.85 7.95 -11.68
CA ILE A 236 6.49 7.74 -13.09
C ILE A 236 6.39 6.26 -13.41
N GLN A 237 7.39 5.45 -13.04
CA GLN A 237 7.34 4.00 -13.29
C GLN A 237 6.11 3.32 -12.67
N ALA A 238 5.79 3.65 -11.41
CA ALA A 238 4.61 3.09 -10.75
C ALA A 238 3.31 3.51 -11.45
N THR A 239 3.25 4.73 -11.98
CA THR A 239 2.10 5.24 -12.73
C THR A 239 1.99 4.57 -14.11
N GLU A 240 3.07 4.48 -14.85
CA GLU A 240 3.13 3.84 -16.17
C GLU A 240 2.73 2.37 -16.08
N ASN A 241 3.29 1.63 -15.12
CA ASN A 241 2.98 0.21 -14.95
C ASN A 241 1.52 0.00 -14.54
N LEU A 242 0.97 0.83 -13.64
CA LEU A 242 -0.45 0.77 -13.29
C LEU A 242 -1.34 1.06 -14.51
N ASN A 243 -0.98 2.06 -15.31
CA ASN A 243 -1.70 2.40 -16.54
C ASN A 243 -1.70 1.22 -17.52
N GLN A 244 -0.56 0.60 -17.74
CA GLN A 244 -0.45 -0.53 -18.65
C GLN A 244 -1.23 -1.75 -18.16
N ILE A 245 -1.23 -2.02 -16.85
CA ILE A 245 -2.05 -3.07 -16.24
C ILE A 245 -3.55 -2.81 -16.52
N ASN A 246 -4.03 -1.58 -16.34
CA ASN A 246 -5.42 -1.22 -16.57
C ASN A 246 -5.82 -1.27 -18.06
N LEU A 247 -4.94 -0.84 -18.95
CA LEU A 247 -5.15 -0.95 -20.41
C LEU A 247 -5.28 -2.41 -20.87
N MET A 248 -4.55 -3.33 -20.26
CA MET A 248 -4.53 -4.75 -20.62
C MET A 248 -5.51 -5.60 -19.83
N ASN A 249 -6.14 -5.05 -18.80
CA ASN A 249 -7.06 -5.78 -17.93
C ASN A 249 -8.30 -6.27 -18.70
N LYS A 250 -8.52 -7.58 -18.69
CA LYS A 250 -9.71 -8.26 -19.21
C LYS A 250 -10.45 -9.06 -18.12
N SER A 251 -10.06 -8.88 -16.86
CA SER A 251 -10.69 -9.53 -15.71
C SER A 251 -11.76 -8.64 -15.09
N ASN A 252 -12.49 -9.18 -14.11
CA ASN A 252 -13.43 -8.40 -13.31
C ASN A 252 -12.76 -7.63 -12.16
N PHE A 253 -11.44 -7.80 -11.97
CA PHE A 253 -10.72 -7.07 -10.91
C PHE A 253 -10.64 -5.58 -11.20
N ILE A 254 -10.85 -4.79 -10.17
CA ILE A 254 -10.63 -3.35 -10.19
C ILE A 254 -9.22 -3.10 -9.66
N PHE A 255 -8.34 -2.57 -10.54
CA PHE A 255 -6.97 -2.23 -10.17
C PHE A 255 -6.82 -0.74 -9.88
N THR A 256 -6.24 -0.45 -8.73
CA THR A 256 -5.94 0.92 -8.27
C THR A 256 -4.59 0.96 -7.56
N TYR A 257 -4.29 2.08 -6.94
CA TYR A 257 -3.02 2.33 -6.25
C TYR A 257 -3.21 2.55 -4.74
N SER A 258 -2.25 2.08 -3.97
CA SER A 258 -2.07 2.43 -2.56
C SER A 258 -0.60 2.78 -2.33
N TYR A 259 -0.19 3.91 -2.91
CA TYR A 259 1.21 4.34 -2.93
C TYR A 259 1.57 5.18 -1.71
N GLY A 260 2.76 4.94 -1.21
CA GLY A 260 3.38 5.80 -0.22
C GLY A 260 4.35 6.77 -0.89
N ARG A 261 5.56 6.29 -1.23
CA ARG A 261 6.61 7.12 -1.87
C ARG A 261 6.18 7.63 -3.24
N ALA A 262 5.70 6.77 -4.11
CA ALA A 262 5.33 7.15 -5.47
C ALA A 262 4.14 8.13 -5.58
N LEU A 263 3.43 8.41 -4.49
CA LEU A 263 2.38 9.42 -4.45
C LEU A 263 2.84 10.73 -3.76
N GLN A 264 3.79 10.63 -2.82
CA GLN A 264 4.06 11.73 -1.89
C GLN A 264 5.48 12.30 -1.99
N GLN A 265 6.40 11.68 -2.74
CA GLN A 265 7.82 12.04 -2.70
C GLN A 265 8.09 13.43 -3.25
N SER A 266 7.46 13.79 -4.38
CA SER A 266 7.61 15.12 -4.97
C SER A 266 7.01 16.21 -4.08
N ALA A 267 5.83 15.97 -3.51
CA ALA A 267 5.21 16.87 -2.54
C ALA A 267 6.07 17.03 -1.27
N LEU A 268 6.65 15.93 -0.75
CA LEU A 268 7.55 15.98 0.40
C LEU A 268 8.82 16.79 0.11
N LYS A 269 9.42 16.63 -1.07
CA LYS A 269 10.59 17.42 -1.50
C LYS A 269 10.24 18.89 -1.67
N HIS A 270 9.05 19.21 -2.17
CA HIS A 270 8.59 20.59 -2.29
C HIS A 270 8.39 21.22 -0.90
N TRP A 271 7.60 20.56 -0.06
CA TRP A 271 7.32 20.98 1.30
C TRP A 271 8.59 21.20 2.14
N SER A 272 9.60 20.35 1.99
CA SER A 272 10.84 20.45 2.75
C SER A 272 11.66 21.73 2.47
N LYS A 273 11.45 22.39 1.32
CA LYS A 273 12.12 23.67 0.98
C LYS A 273 11.49 24.85 1.72
N ASN A 274 10.17 24.81 1.93
CA ASN A 274 9.43 25.78 2.70
C ASN A 274 8.18 25.11 3.31
N ILE A 275 8.27 24.75 4.59
CA ILE A 275 7.19 24.05 5.31
C ILE A 275 5.89 24.84 5.45
N ASN A 276 5.93 26.16 5.18
CA ASN A 276 4.78 27.06 5.21
C ASN A 276 4.14 27.23 3.82
N ASP A 277 4.74 26.70 2.75
CA ASP A 277 4.16 26.73 1.41
C ASP A 277 3.14 25.59 1.23
N THR A 278 1.99 25.75 1.86
CA THR A 278 0.87 24.79 1.77
C THR A 278 0.37 24.69 0.34
N THR A 279 0.13 25.81 -0.34
CA THR A 279 -0.46 25.83 -1.69
C THR A 279 0.45 25.14 -2.71
N GLY A 280 1.73 25.51 -2.79
CA GLY A 280 2.66 24.87 -3.72
C GLY A 280 2.86 23.38 -3.45
N THR A 281 2.86 22.99 -2.16
CA THR A 281 2.92 21.57 -1.79
C THR A 281 1.67 20.80 -2.23
N GLN A 282 0.48 21.39 -2.06
CA GLN A 282 -0.78 20.81 -2.52
C GLN A 282 -0.85 20.70 -4.04
N ASP A 283 -0.37 21.68 -4.78
CA ASP A 283 -0.35 21.64 -6.24
C ASP A 283 0.48 20.46 -6.77
N VAL A 284 1.67 20.27 -6.20
CA VAL A 284 2.53 19.11 -6.54
C VAL A 284 1.84 17.79 -6.18
N PHE A 285 1.20 17.71 -5.02
CA PHE A 285 0.47 16.51 -4.62
C PHE A 285 -0.76 16.25 -5.51
N ASN A 286 -1.54 17.29 -5.82
CA ASN A 286 -2.72 17.21 -6.66
C ASN A 286 -2.37 16.70 -8.06
N HIS A 287 -1.27 17.23 -8.64
CA HIS A 287 -0.79 16.75 -9.94
C HIS A 287 -0.45 15.26 -9.88
N ARG A 288 0.36 14.81 -8.90
CA ARG A 288 0.75 13.41 -8.79
C ARG A 288 -0.44 12.48 -8.54
N ALA A 289 -1.38 12.87 -7.67
CA ALA A 289 -2.60 12.12 -7.41
C ALA A 289 -3.49 12.00 -8.66
N LYS A 290 -3.61 13.08 -9.46
CA LYS A 290 -4.32 13.07 -10.74
C LYS A 290 -3.67 12.09 -11.73
N MET A 291 -2.34 12.07 -11.85
CA MET A 291 -1.64 11.13 -12.73
C MET A 291 -1.90 9.66 -12.32
N CYS A 292 -1.82 9.36 -11.02
CA CYS A 292 -2.16 8.03 -10.51
C CYS A 292 -3.62 7.63 -10.77
N THR A 293 -4.55 8.59 -10.67
CA THR A 293 -5.98 8.35 -10.96
C THR A 293 -6.23 8.08 -12.43
N LEU A 294 -5.57 8.81 -13.34
CA LEU A 294 -5.63 8.54 -14.77
C LEU A 294 -5.05 7.16 -15.11
N ALA A 295 -3.94 6.78 -14.47
CA ALA A 295 -3.35 5.46 -14.63
C ALA A 295 -4.29 4.33 -14.14
N ALA A 296 -5.03 4.56 -13.03
CA ALA A 296 -6.03 3.61 -12.57
C ALA A 296 -7.22 3.44 -13.53
N LYS A 297 -7.38 4.34 -14.51
CA LYS A 297 -8.38 4.28 -15.58
C LYS A 297 -7.80 3.84 -16.93
N GLY A 298 -6.47 3.67 -17.06
CA GLY A 298 -5.81 3.44 -18.33
C GLY A 298 -5.76 4.68 -19.24
N GLU A 299 -5.87 5.87 -18.68
CA GLU A 299 -5.96 7.15 -19.41
C GLU A 299 -4.68 8.01 -19.28
N TRP A 300 -3.68 7.52 -18.57
CA TRP A 300 -2.42 8.25 -18.39
C TRP A 300 -1.52 8.16 -19.61
N THR A 301 -0.85 9.25 -19.93
CA THR A 301 0.23 9.31 -20.92
C THR A 301 1.39 10.14 -20.37
N ASN A 302 2.61 9.85 -20.82
CA ASN A 302 3.81 10.56 -20.36
C ASN A 302 3.81 12.08 -20.64
N ASN A 303 3.05 12.53 -21.65
CA ASN A 303 2.92 13.95 -21.95
C ASN A 303 2.17 14.73 -20.86
N LEU A 304 1.30 14.08 -20.09
CA LEU A 304 0.56 14.69 -18.98
C LEU A 304 1.43 15.01 -17.77
N GLU A 305 2.62 14.42 -17.68
CA GLU A 305 3.59 14.72 -16.61
C GLU A 305 4.24 16.12 -16.75
N LYS A 306 4.16 16.71 -17.94
CA LYS A 306 4.84 17.98 -18.27
C LYS A 306 4.00 19.23 -18.01
N ASN A 307 2.76 19.05 -17.56
CA ASN A 307 1.79 20.15 -17.38
C ASN A 307 1.63 20.56 -15.92
#